data_6fc2f7ee8c4b491e0c880e6123974d18
#
_entry.id   6fc2f7ee8c4b491e0c880e6123974d18
#
_cell.length_a   1.000
_cell.length_b   1.000
_cell.length_c   1.000
_cell.angle_alpha   90.00
_cell.angle_beta   90.00
_cell.angle_gamma   90.00
#
_symmetry.space_group_name_H-M   'P 1'
#
loop_
_entity.id
_entity.type
_entity.pdbx_description
1 polymer ?
#
loop_
_entity_poly.entity_id
_entity_poly.type
_entity_poly.pdbx_seq_one_letter_code
_entity_poly.pdbx_strand_id
1 'polypeptide(L)'
;MSEQEISIKVNICNRFYPLRIKTSEEEGVRTAAKTINDRAQFYIENFSVQDKQDALSMVALEFASEDNNTPSGGIDLEHINTKLKGLEQMLNIEF
;
A
#
# COMPACT_ATOMS: atom_id res chain seq x y z
N MET A 1 -18.67 -19.01 10.90
CA MET A 1 -19.57 -17.95 10.47
C MET A 1 -18.85 -17.00 9.57
N SER A 2 -19.42 -16.69 8.44
CA SER A 2 -18.79 -15.76 7.54
C SER A 2 -18.91 -14.35 8.08
N GLU A 3 -17.88 -13.56 7.89
CA GLU A 3 -17.89 -12.19 8.29
C GLU A 3 -18.75 -11.37 7.36
N GLN A 4 -19.32 -10.34 7.91
CA GLN A 4 -20.12 -9.43 7.14
C GLN A 4 -19.22 -8.48 6.37
N GLU A 5 -19.55 -8.27 5.12
CA GLU A 5 -18.84 -7.27 4.31
C GLU A 5 -19.47 -5.90 4.50
N ILE A 6 -18.63 -4.90 4.47
CA ILE A 6 -19.07 -3.51 4.57
C ILE A 6 -18.43 -2.69 3.48
N SER A 7 -19.06 -1.60 3.15
CA SER A 7 -18.52 -0.65 2.20
C SER A 7 -17.97 0.55 2.95
N ILE A 8 -16.74 0.89 2.69
CA ILE A 8 -16.13 2.08 3.31
C ILE A 8 -15.48 2.91 2.22
N LYS A 9 -15.15 4.13 2.56
CA LYS A 9 -14.34 4.99 1.70
C LYS A 9 -13.07 5.33 2.45
N VAL A 10 -11.95 5.23 1.76
CA VAL A 10 -10.67 5.65 2.34
C VAL A 10 -10.12 6.80 1.50
N ASN A 11 -9.48 7.72 2.19
CA ASN A 11 -8.83 8.86 1.57
C ASN A 11 -7.35 8.55 1.39
N ILE A 12 -6.90 8.53 0.15
CA ILE A 12 -5.49 8.35 -0.14
C ILE A 12 -5.06 9.49 -1.04
N CYS A 13 -4.21 10.36 -0.52
CA CYS A 13 -3.69 11.52 -1.23
C CYS A 13 -4.80 12.38 -1.84
N ASN A 14 -5.81 12.68 -1.00
CA ASN A 14 -6.93 13.55 -1.34
C ASN A 14 -7.91 12.96 -2.34
N ARG A 15 -7.85 11.67 -2.57
CA ARG A 15 -8.85 10.98 -3.36
C ARG A 15 -9.54 9.94 -2.50
N PHE A 16 -10.82 9.79 -2.71
CA PHE A 16 -11.62 8.83 -1.96
C PHE A 16 -11.84 7.59 -2.80
N TYR A 17 -11.57 6.45 -2.20
CA TYR A 17 -11.72 5.16 -2.88
C TYR A 17 -12.72 4.31 -2.14
N PRO A 18 -13.79 3.88 -2.81
CA PRO A 18 -14.75 2.98 -2.18
C PRO A 18 -14.18 1.57 -2.15
N LEU A 19 -14.28 0.94 -1.00
CA LEU A 19 -13.78 -0.41 -0.82
C LEU A 19 -14.87 -1.26 -0.18
N ARG A 20 -14.89 -2.52 -0.56
CA ARG A 20 -15.76 -3.50 0.07
C ARG A 20 -14.86 -4.49 0.78
N ILE A 21 -14.97 -4.53 2.09
CA ILE A 21 -14.07 -5.31 2.93
C ILE A 21 -14.88 -6.03 4.00
N LYS A 22 -14.21 -6.96 4.67
CA LYS A 22 -14.81 -7.61 5.83
C LYS A 22 -14.72 -6.69 7.03
N THR A 23 -15.66 -6.82 7.96
CA THR A 23 -15.66 -5.97 9.15
C THR A 23 -14.36 -6.10 9.95
N SER A 24 -13.77 -7.28 9.97
CA SER A 24 -12.51 -7.48 10.69
C SER A 24 -11.34 -6.76 10.05
N GLU A 25 -11.47 -6.35 8.80
CA GLU A 25 -10.39 -5.68 8.08
C GLU A 25 -10.44 -4.17 8.18
N GLU A 26 -11.55 -3.62 8.70
CA GLU A 26 -11.77 -2.18 8.63
C GLU A 26 -10.68 -1.38 9.33
N GLU A 27 -10.35 -1.75 10.55
CA GLU A 27 -9.34 -1.00 11.30
C GLU A 27 -7.98 -1.05 10.61
N GLY A 28 -7.60 -2.24 10.13
CA GLY A 28 -6.33 -2.39 9.43
C GLY A 28 -6.26 -1.58 8.15
N VAL A 29 -7.36 -1.57 7.39
CA VAL A 29 -7.39 -0.83 6.13
C VAL A 29 -7.32 0.68 6.39
N ARG A 30 -8.04 1.17 7.39
CA ARG A 30 -8.00 2.59 7.71
C ARG A 30 -6.62 3.01 8.23
N THR A 31 -6.00 2.17 9.04
CA THR A 31 -4.65 2.44 9.53
C THR A 31 -3.66 2.43 8.38
N ALA A 32 -3.81 1.50 7.45
CA ALA A 32 -2.93 1.45 6.28
C ALA A 32 -3.06 2.71 5.44
N ALA A 33 -4.28 3.18 5.22
CA ALA A 33 -4.49 4.40 4.45
C ALA A 33 -3.82 5.59 5.13
N LYS A 34 -3.94 5.68 6.45
CA LYS A 34 -3.28 6.76 7.19
C LYS A 34 -1.77 6.69 7.06
N THR A 35 -1.22 5.49 7.16
CA THR A 35 0.22 5.31 7.02
C THR A 35 0.69 5.72 5.64
N ILE A 36 -0.05 5.34 4.61
CA ILE A 36 0.30 5.74 3.25
C ILE A 36 0.30 7.26 3.11
N ASN A 37 -0.73 7.92 3.65
CA ASN A 37 -0.82 9.37 3.57
C ASN A 37 0.31 10.05 4.30
N ASP A 38 0.67 9.55 5.48
CA ASP A 38 1.77 10.11 6.26
C ASP A 38 3.10 9.98 5.52
N ARG A 39 3.33 8.82 4.91
CA ARG A 39 4.57 8.61 4.17
C ARG A 39 4.60 9.43 2.88
N ALA A 40 3.48 9.55 2.20
CA ALA A 40 3.43 10.40 1.01
C ALA A 40 3.76 11.85 1.36
N GLN A 41 3.22 12.33 2.48
CA GLN A 41 3.51 13.69 2.93
C GLN A 41 4.99 13.84 3.26
N PHE A 42 5.60 12.83 3.87
CA PHE A 42 7.03 12.83 4.14
C PHE A 42 7.85 13.02 2.86
N TYR A 43 7.50 12.32 1.80
CA TYR A 43 8.23 12.45 0.55
C TYR A 43 8.03 13.82 -0.09
N ILE A 44 6.83 14.36 0.01
CA ILE A 44 6.55 15.69 -0.52
C ILE A 44 7.41 16.74 0.20
N GLU A 45 7.53 16.63 1.51
CA GLU A 45 8.23 17.63 2.31
C GLU A 45 9.74 17.49 2.26
N ASN A 46 10.25 16.27 2.08
CA ASN A 46 11.67 16.04 2.26
C ASN A 46 12.43 15.73 0.97
N PHE A 47 11.75 15.39 -0.10
CA PHE A 47 12.42 14.96 -1.32
C PHE A 47 11.97 15.74 -2.54
N SER A 48 11.35 16.88 -2.33
CA SER A 48 10.94 17.78 -3.42
C SER A 48 10.02 17.09 -4.43
N VAL A 49 9.31 16.08 -3.99
CA VAL A 49 8.30 15.44 -4.83
C VAL A 49 7.06 16.34 -4.80
N GLN A 50 6.65 16.84 -5.96
CA GLN A 50 5.56 17.80 -6.00
C GLN A 50 4.22 17.16 -6.35
N ASP A 51 4.26 16.06 -7.05
CA ASP A 51 3.05 15.36 -7.49
C ASP A 51 2.71 14.27 -6.49
N LYS A 52 1.46 14.26 -6.06
CA LYS A 52 1.02 13.25 -5.09
C LYS A 52 1.10 11.84 -5.67
N GLN A 53 0.90 11.70 -6.97
CA GLN A 53 1.06 10.39 -7.58
C GLN A 53 2.50 9.91 -7.50
N ASP A 54 3.46 10.81 -7.71
CA ASP A 54 4.87 10.46 -7.56
C ASP A 54 5.18 10.10 -6.12
N ALA A 55 4.60 10.83 -5.16
CA ALA A 55 4.78 10.51 -3.75
C ALA A 55 4.25 9.11 -3.44
N LEU A 56 3.08 8.77 -3.98
CA LEU A 56 2.52 7.43 -3.80
C LEU A 56 3.41 6.35 -4.40
N SER A 57 4.00 6.64 -5.54
CA SER A 57 4.93 5.69 -6.16
C SER A 57 6.11 5.42 -5.26
N MET A 58 6.63 6.46 -4.61
CA MET A 58 7.74 6.30 -3.67
C MET A 58 7.31 5.50 -2.45
N VAL A 59 6.11 5.75 -1.96
CA VAL A 59 5.58 4.98 -0.83
C VAL A 59 5.45 3.50 -1.20
N ALA A 60 4.93 3.23 -2.39
CA ALA A 60 4.77 1.85 -2.84
C ALA A 60 6.12 1.16 -2.93
N LEU A 61 7.11 1.85 -3.47
CA LEU A 61 8.46 1.30 -3.57
C LEU A 61 9.05 1.03 -2.19
N GLU A 62 8.84 1.95 -1.26
CA GLU A 62 9.33 1.80 0.10
C GLU A 62 8.75 0.54 0.75
N PHE A 63 7.43 0.38 0.67
CA PHE A 63 6.80 -0.75 1.33
C PHE A 63 7.16 -2.08 0.67
N ALA A 64 7.26 -2.09 -0.64
CA ALA A 64 7.68 -3.30 -1.34
C ALA A 64 9.11 -3.68 -0.98
N SER A 65 9.98 -2.68 -0.83
CA SER A 65 11.37 -2.92 -0.44
C SER A 65 11.46 -3.44 0.98
N GLU A 66 10.65 -2.91 1.88
CA GLU A 66 10.64 -3.38 3.26
C GLU A 66 10.21 -4.84 3.34
N ASP A 67 9.15 -5.19 2.62
CA ASP A 67 8.71 -6.58 2.58
C ASP A 67 9.81 -7.49 2.07
N ASN A 68 10.53 -7.04 1.05
CA ASN A 68 11.60 -7.83 0.47
C ASN A 68 12.78 -7.97 1.39
N ASN A 69 13.03 -6.97 2.22
CA ASN A 69 14.20 -6.93 3.08
C ASN A 69 13.95 -7.44 4.49
N THR A 70 12.71 -7.67 4.85
CA THR A 70 12.39 -8.08 6.21
C THR A 70 12.73 -9.54 6.42
N PRO A 71 13.75 -9.85 7.21
CA PRO A 71 14.10 -11.24 7.49
C PRO A 71 13.25 -11.75 8.63
N SER A 72 11.98 -11.83 8.44
CA SER A 72 11.16 -12.29 9.54
C SER A 72 10.98 -13.78 9.43
N GLY A 73 11.31 -14.45 10.49
CA GLY A 73 11.08 -15.86 10.57
C GLY A 73 9.60 -16.10 10.50
N GLY A 74 9.19 -16.94 9.62
CA GLY A 74 7.79 -17.22 9.44
C GLY A 74 7.19 -16.63 8.20
N ILE A 75 7.87 -15.73 7.57
CA ILE A 75 7.38 -15.21 6.30
C ILE A 75 7.92 -16.08 5.17
N ASP A 76 7.02 -16.53 4.34
CA ASP A 76 7.37 -17.34 3.19
C ASP A 76 7.99 -16.45 2.13
N LEU A 77 9.28 -16.66 1.88
CA LEU A 77 9.98 -15.88 0.87
C LEU A 77 9.41 -16.07 -0.53
N GLU A 78 8.91 -17.27 -0.81
CA GLU A 78 8.29 -17.51 -2.10
C GLU A 78 7.04 -16.66 -2.27
N HIS A 79 6.26 -16.52 -1.21
CA HIS A 79 5.07 -15.71 -1.25
C HIS A 79 5.41 -14.24 -1.51
N ILE A 80 6.44 -13.76 -0.84
CA ILE A 80 6.90 -12.38 -1.03
C ILE A 80 7.40 -12.19 -2.45
N ASN A 81 8.19 -13.13 -2.95
CA ASN A 81 8.69 -13.03 -4.32
C ASN A 81 7.58 -13.02 -5.34
N THR A 82 6.54 -13.82 -5.10
CA THR A 82 5.39 -13.84 -5.99
C THR A 82 4.70 -12.50 -6.02
N LYS A 83 4.54 -11.86 -4.85
CA LYS A 83 3.96 -10.54 -4.79
C LYS A 83 4.78 -9.52 -5.54
N LEU A 84 6.09 -9.55 -5.35
CA LEU A 84 6.97 -8.61 -6.02
C LEU A 84 6.95 -8.78 -7.52
N LYS A 85 6.92 -10.02 -7.99
CA LYS A 85 6.84 -10.28 -9.41
C LYS A 85 5.54 -9.76 -10.00
N GLY A 86 4.45 -9.92 -9.26
CA GLY A 86 3.18 -9.37 -9.68
C GLY A 86 3.23 -7.87 -9.83
N LEU A 87 3.84 -7.18 -8.86
CA LEU A 87 3.99 -5.74 -8.92
C LEU A 87 4.89 -5.32 -10.07
N GLU A 88 6.00 -6.03 -10.25
CA GLU A 88 6.91 -5.73 -11.35
C GLU A 88 6.22 -5.87 -12.70
N GLN A 89 5.42 -6.90 -12.85
CA GLN A 89 4.69 -7.10 -14.10
C GLN A 89 3.70 -5.97 -14.34
N MET A 90 3.04 -5.51 -13.30
CA MET A 90 2.12 -4.38 -13.43
C MET A 90 2.86 -3.11 -13.80
N LEU A 91 4.02 -2.87 -13.20
CA LEU A 91 4.81 -1.70 -13.50
C LEU A 91 5.44 -1.77 -14.89
N ASN A 92 5.86 -2.97 -15.30
CA ASN A 92 6.51 -3.13 -16.60
C ASN A 92 5.55 -2.91 -17.77
N ILE A 93 4.27 -3.05 -17.54
CA ILE A 93 3.29 -2.75 -18.57
C ILE A 93 3.33 -1.27 -18.94
N GLU A 94 3.71 -0.44 -17.97
CA GLU A 94 3.77 1.01 -18.16
C GLU A 94 5.06 1.45 -18.83
N PHE A 95 6.03 0.62 -18.84
CA PHE A 95 7.34 0.96 -19.41
C PHE A 95 7.64 0.09 -20.61
#